data_a6344b85e5f2188d009e73b524cc8279
#
_entry.id   a6344b85e5f2188d009e73b524cc8279
#
_cell.length_a   1.000
_cell.length_b   1.000
_cell.length_c   1.000
_cell.angle_alpha   90.00
_cell.angle_beta   90.00
_cell.angle_gamma   90.00
#
_symmetry.space_group_name_H-M   'P 1'
#
loop_
_entity.id
_entity.type
_entity.pdbx_description
1 polymer ?
#
loop_
_entity_poly.entity_id
_entity_poly.type
_entity_poly.pdbx_seq_one_letter_code
_entity_poly.pdbx_strand_id
1 'polypeptide(L)'
;NLHTGNEQMAYNRTFALDISWKTLLKDAELEPERILRRAGLPDDLFLQKARGLDTHEYIRFWNALEAETNHPAFPVPLIELISADVFDPPLFAALCSSNMMQAVQRLARYKQLIAPMVLETTVDQNGNLTVSPRWLFATTIPPFLQVAELGFLLKLLRLGTREPVNPLRICVSALPSSVQNSHFSRFFGADVQYGEQ
;
A
#
# COMPACT_ATOMS: atom_id res chain seq x y z
N ASN A 1 27.70 -4.80 9.17
CA ASN A 1 27.88 -4.90 7.70
C ASN A 1 26.75 -5.62 6.93
N LEU A 2 25.78 -6.23 7.63
CA LEU A 2 24.59 -6.86 6.98
C LEU A 2 23.46 -5.87 6.71
N HIS A 3 23.38 -4.76 7.44
CA HIS A 3 22.36 -3.71 7.23
C HIS A 3 22.60 -2.89 5.96
N THR A 4 23.84 -2.51 5.67
CA THR A 4 24.18 -1.71 4.47
C THR A 4 23.94 -2.46 3.15
N GLY A 5 24.08 -3.77 3.12
CA GLY A 5 23.82 -4.58 1.93
C GLY A 5 22.33 -4.68 1.56
N ASN A 6 21.43 -4.71 2.56
CA ASN A 6 19.99 -4.78 2.33
C ASN A 6 19.42 -3.43 1.85
N GLU A 7 19.91 -2.32 2.37
CA GLU A 7 19.54 -0.97 1.91
C GLU A 7 19.97 -0.74 0.46
N GLN A 8 21.23 -1.09 0.12
CA GLN A 8 21.74 -0.93 -1.24
C GLN A 8 20.98 -1.78 -2.27
N MET A 9 20.52 -2.98 -1.89
CA MET A 9 19.70 -3.83 -2.76
C MET A 9 18.28 -3.29 -2.95
N ALA A 10 17.72 -2.58 -1.98
CA ALA A 10 16.39 -1.95 -2.08
C ALA A 10 16.39 -0.78 -3.09
N TYR A 11 17.48 -0.03 -3.17
CA TYR A 11 17.62 1.08 -4.13
C TYR A 11 17.72 0.63 -5.60
N ASN A 12 18.11 -0.62 -5.84
CA ASN A 12 18.23 -1.17 -7.20
C ASN A 12 16.98 -1.95 -7.67
N ARG A 13 15.91 -2.00 -6.86
CA ARG A 13 14.66 -2.66 -7.26
C ARG A 13 13.73 -1.67 -7.93
N THR A 14 12.98 -2.18 -8.89
CA THR A 14 11.92 -1.42 -9.56
C THR A 14 10.56 -2.04 -9.25
N PHE A 15 9.55 -1.20 -9.11
CA PHE A 15 8.18 -1.56 -8.77
C PHE A 15 7.29 -1.27 -9.98
N ALA A 16 6.66 -2.31 -10.51
CA ALA A 16 5.85 -2.18 -11.72
C ALA A 16 4.53 -1.45 -11.42
N LEU A 17 4.21 -0.49 -12.28
CA LEU A 17 2.88 0.08 -12.41
C LEU A 17 2.40 -0.24 -13.83
N ASP A 18 1.54 -1.21 -13.97
CA ASP A 18 1.03 -1.67 -15.25
C ASP A 18 -0.28 -0.99 -15.67
N ILE A 19 -0.87 -1.48 -16.75
CA ILE A 19 -2.12 -0.94 -17.29
C ILE A 19 -3.30 -1.02 -16.30
N SER A 20 -3.28 -1.94 -15.33
CA SER A 20 -4.33 -2.06 -14.33
C SER A 20 -4.38 -0.84 -13.41
N TRP A 21 -3.22 -0.26 -13.10
CA TRP A 21 -3.13 1.01 -12.38
C TRP A 21 -3.77 2.16 -13.14
N LYS A 22 -3.56 2.22 -14.47
CA LYS A 22 -4.22 3.26 -15.29
C LYS A 22 -5.73 3.14 -15.23
N THR A 23 -6.26 1.93 -15.31
CA THR A 23 -7.70 1.67 -15.18
C THR A 23 -8.21 2.05 -13.80
N LEU A 24 -7.54 1.59 -12.74
CA LEU A 24 -7.91 1.90 -11.36
C LEU A 24 -7.96 3.40 -11.06
N LEU A 25 -6.98 4.17 -11.56
CA LEU A 25 -6.97 5.64 -11.40
C LEU A 25 -8.14 6.29 -12.13
N LYS A 26 -8.47 5.85 -13.35
CA LYS A 26 -9.62 6.34 -14.10
C LYS A 26 -10.95 6.02 -13.41
N ASP A 27 -11.09 4.82 -12.88
CA ASP A 27 -12.27 4.40 -12.12
C ASP A 27 -12.43 5.21 -10.81
N ALA A 28 -11.32 5.72 -10.26
CA ALA A 28 -11.28 6.66 -9.15
C ALA A 28 -11.48 8.13 -9.58
N GLU A 29 -11.88 8.39 -10.83
CA GLU A 29 -12.10 9.72 -11.41
C GLU A 29 -10.85 10.62 -11.40
N LEU A 30 -9.66 9.99 -11.48
CA LEU A 30 -8.37 10.67 -11.57
C LEU A 30 -7.81 10.63 -12.99
N GLU A 31 -6.95 11.61 -13.31
CA GLU A 31 -6.29 11.73 -14.61
C GLU A 31 -4.86 11.13 -14.54
N PRO A 32 -4.65 9.88 -15.02
CA PRO A 32 -3.36 9.19 -14.88
C PRO A 32 -2.18 9.97 -15.47
N GLU A 33 -2.36 10.55 -16.64
CA GLU A 33 -1.33 11.31 -17.32
C GLU A 33 -0.93 12.59 -16.57
N ARG A 34 -1.87 13.20 -15.84
CA ARG A 34 -1.61 14.37 -15.00
C ARG A 34 -0.79 14.00 -13.77
N ILE A 35 -1.10 12.85 -13.16
CA ILE A 35 -0.33 12.30 -12.05
C ILE A 35 1.10 12.00 -12.49
N LEU A 36 1.29 11.34 -13.63
CA LEU A 36 2.61 11.01 -14.16
C LEU A 36 3.44 12.27 -14.43
N ARG A 37 2.87 13.27 -15.09
CA ARG A 37 3.56 14.56 -15.34
C ARG A 37 3.95 15.26 -14.05
N ARG A 38 3.06 15.30 -13.04
CA ARG A 38 3.37 15.89 -11.74
C ARG A 38 4.50 15.14 -11.02
N ALA A 39 4.55 13.82 -11.16
CA ALA A 39 5.61 12.98 -10.60
C ALA A 39 6.94 13.07 -11.37
N GLY A 40 6.96 13.72 -12.54
CA GLY A 40 8.13 13.72 -13.44
C GLY A 40 8.41 12.35 -14.02
N LEU A 41 7.35 11.59 -14.34
CA LEU A 41 7.39 10.26 -14.92
C LEU A 41 6.92 10.30 -16.38
N PRO A 42 7.34 9.33 -17.24
CA PRO A 42 6.89 9.26 -18.62
C PRO A 42 5.36 9.08 -18.73
N ASP A 43 4.72 9.79 -19.65
CA ASP A 43 3.28 9.71 -19.88
C ASP A 43 2.80 8.31 -20.30
N ASP A 44 3.67 7.49 -20.86
CA ASP A 44 3.42 6.12 -21.32
C ASP A 44 3.85 5.03 -20.31
N LEU A 45 4.20 5.41 -19.07
CA LEU A 45 4.72 4.50 -18.05
C LEU A 45 3.87 3.23 -17.88
N PHE A 46 2.55 3.36 -17.82
CA PHE A 46 1.64 2.23 -17.64
C PHE A 46 1.60 1.24 -18.81
N LEU A 47 2.15 1.62 -19.96
CA LEU A 47 2.25 0.78 -21.17
C LEU A 47 3.61 0.09 -21.26
N GLN A 48 4.59 0.53 -20.49
CA GLN A 48 5.97 0.04 -20.51
C GLN A 48 6.13 -1.19 -19.60
N LYS A 49 5.82 -2.38 -20.10
CA LYS A 49 5.86 -3.65 -19.33
C LYS A 49 7.18 -3.96 -18.65
N ALA A 50 8.30 -3.46 -19.18
CA ALA A 50 9.64 -3.75 -18.67
C ALA A 50 10.17 -2.68 -17.71
N ARG A 51 9.45 -1.55 -17.55
CA ARG A 51 9.87 -0.45 -16.69
C ARG A 51 9.08 -0.49 -15.39
N GLY A 52 9.80 -0.59 -14.27
CA GLY A 52 9.26 -0.28 -12.95
C GLY A 52 9.76 1.08 -12.46
N LEU A 53 9.18 1.55 -11.38
CA LEU A 53 9.64 2.73 -10.65
C LEU A 53 10.76 2.36 -9.70
N ASP A 54 11.83 3.14 -9.66
CA ASP A 54 12.75 3.08 -8.52
C ASP A 54 12.09 3.63 -7.25
N THR A 55 12.77 3.53 -6.12
CA THR A 55 12.21 3.98 -4.83
C THR A 55 11.88 5.47 -4.81
N HIS A 56 12.70 6.34 -5.44
CA HIS A 56 12.42 7.76 -5.51
C HIS A 56 11.25 8.07 -6.43
N GLU A 57 11.17 7.40 -7.56
CA GLU A 57 10.05 7.49 -8.49
C GLU A 57 8.75 7.02 -7.85
N TYR A 58 8.80 5.94 -7.05
CA TYR A 58 7.68 5.43 -6.30
C TYR A 58 7.12 6.48 -5.33
N ILE A 59 7.98 7.13 -4.55
CA ILE A 59 7.55 8.19 -3.63
C ILE A 59 7.02 9.41 -4.37
N ARG A 60 7.65 9.83 -5.48
CA ARG A 60 7.14 10.94 -6.30
C ARG A 60 5.77 10.64 -6.89
N PHE A 61 5.54 9.39 -7.32
CA PHE A 61 4.23 8.96 -7.82
C PHE A 61 3.15 9.11 -6.73
N TRP A 62 3.39 8.61 -5.52
CA TRP A 62 2.43 8.69 -4.42
C TRP A 62 2.19 10.14 -3.95
N ASN A 63 3.23 10.97 -3.90
CA ASN A 63 3.07 12.41 -3.60
C ASN A 63 2.25 13.13 -4.67
N ALA A 64 2.47 12.80 -5.94
CA ALA A 64 1.69 13.37 -7.04
C ALA A 64 0.22 12.92 -6.99
N LEU A 65 -0.02 11.65 -6.65
CA LEU A 65 -1.36 11.09 -6.49
C LEU A 65 -2.11 11.79 -5.34
N GLU A 66 -1.48 11.99 -4.19
CA GLU A 66 -2.06 12.74 -3.08
C GLU A 66 -2.40 14.18 -3.49
N ALA A 67 -1.50 14.85 -4.20
CA ALA A 67 -1.68 16.23 -4.63
C ALA A 67 -2.74 16.43 -5.72
N GLU A 68 -3.09 15.40 -6.48
CA GLU A 68 -4.13 15.43 -7.51
C GLU A 68 -5.52 15.10 -6.96
N THR A 69 -5.61 14.60 -5.74
CA THR A 69 -6.90 14.29 -5.12
C THR A 69 -7.37 15.42 -4.21
N ASN A 70 -8.64 15.78 -4.31
CA ASN A 70 -9.30 16.76 -3.42
C ASN A 70 -10.26 16.08 -2.44
N HIS A 71 -10.32 14.75 -2.45
CA HIS A 71 -11.28 14.01 -1.62
C HIS A 71 -10.72 13.77 -0.21
N PRO A 72 -11.38 14.22 0.87
CA PRO A 72 -10.84 14.15 2.23
C PRO A 72 -10.67 12.72 2.75
N ALA A 73 -11.39 11.74 2.18
CA ALA A 73 -11.28 10.33 2.54
C ALA A 73 -10.25 9.57 1.67
N PHE A 74 -9.61 10.22 0.71
CA PHE A 74 -8.61 9.55 -0.11
C PHE A 74 -7.43 9.10 0.77
N PRO A 75 -6.90 7.87 0.69
CA PRO A 75 -6.99 6.93 -0.44
C PRO A 75 -8.13 5.90 -0.38
N VAL A 76 -9.07 5.98 0.56
CA VAL A 76 -10.12 4.97 0.75
C VAL A 76 -10.91 4.68 -0.54
N PRO A 77 -11.40 5.66 -1.33
CA PRO A 77 -12.12 5.37 -2.57
C PRO A 77 -11.29 4.56 -3.57
N LEU A 78 -9.99 4.84 -3.67
CA LEU A 78 -9.08 4.07 -4.52
C LEU A 78 -8.96 2.62 -4.04
N ILE A 79 -8.81 2.42 -2.74
CA ILE A 79 -8.69 1.08 -2.14
C ILE A 79 -9.99 0.29 -2.32
N GLU A 80 -11.14 0.91 -2.22
CA GLU A 80 -12.45 0.24 -2.38
C GLU A 80 -12.66 -0.28 -3.79
N LEU A 81 -12.09 0.37 -4.81
CA LEU A 81 -12.14 -0.09 -6.21
C LEU A 81 -11.23 -1.29 -6.49
N ILE A 82 -10.29 -1.61 -5.61
CA ILE A 82 -9.39 -2.75 -5.80
C ILE A 82 -10.18 -4.06 -5.74
N SER A 83 -10.09 -4.84 -6.81
CA SER A 83 -10.68 -6.17 -6.94
C SER A 83 -9.59 -7.23 -7.21
N ALA A 84 -9.95 -8.50 -7.09
CA ALA A 84 -9.00 -9.59 -7.28
C ALA A 84 -8.45 -9.67 -8.71
N ASP A 85 -9.14 -9.12 -9.69
CA ASP A 85 -8.79 -9.16 -11.12
C ASP A 85 -7.53 -8.35 -11.44
N VAL A 86 -7.20 -7.36 -10.58
CA VAL A 86 -6.02 -6.50 -10.75
C VAL A 86 -4.79 -7.01 -9.99
N PHE A 87 -4.90 -8.19 -9.35
CA PHE A 87 -3.82 -8.73 -8.55
C PHE A 87 -2.79 -9.45 -9.40
N ASP A 88 -1.53 -9.13 -9.16
CA ASP A 88 -0.42 -9.92 -9.66
C ASP A 88 -0.35 -11.31 -8.99
N PRO A 89 0.41 -12.27 -9.53
CA PRO A 89 0.48 -13.63 -9.00
C PRO A 89 0.82 -13.72 -7.50
N PRO A 90 1.73 -12.91 -6.93
CA PRO A 90 1.99 -12.91 -5.49
C PRO A 90 0.79 -12.55 -4.63
N LEU A 91 0.03 -11.53 -5.02
CA LEU A 91 -1.17 -11.09 -4.30
C LEU A 91 -2.30 -12.12 -4.44
N PHE A 92 -2.46 -12.66 -5.64
CA PHE A 92 -3.43 -13.73 -5.87
C PHE A 92 -3.11 -14.98 -5.05
N ALA A 93 -1.84 -15.36 -4.93
CA ALA A 93 -1.41 -16.47 -4.07
C ALA A 93 -1.74 -16.23 -2.59
N ALA A 94 -1.71 -14.98 -2.11
CA ALA A 94 -2.15 -14.64 -0.76
C ALA A 94 -3.66 -14.84 -0.58
N LEU A 95 -4.48 -14.45 -1.56
CA LEU A 95 -5.93 -14.70 -1.55
C LEU A 95 -6.30 -16.20 -1.50
N CYS A 96 -5.51 -17.04 -2.17
CA CYS A 96 -5.71 -18.50 -2.20
C CYS A 96 -5.19 -19.22 -0.94
N SER A 97 -4.95 -18.50 0.15
CA SER A 97 -4.49 -19.10 1.42
C SER A 97 -5.66 -19.71 2.19
N SER A 98 -5.37 -20.74 2.98
CA SER A 98 -6.40 -21.45 3.77
C SER A 98 -6.84 -20.70 5.02
N ASN A 99 -6.09 -19.69 5.46
CA ASN A 99 -6.42 -18.83 6.58
C ASN A 99 -5.67 -17.49 6.50
N MET A 100 -6.09 -16.54 7.33
CA MET A 100 -5.57 -15.17 7.35
C MET A 100 -4.08 -15.12 7.69
N MET A 101 -3.61 -15.93 8.64
CA MET A 101 -2.19 -15.99 9.01
C MET A 101 -1.32 -16.38 7.81
N GLN A 102 -1.72 -17.41 7.08
CA GLN A 102 -1.00 -17.86 5.90
C GLN A 102 -1.05 -16.82 4.77
N ALA A 103 -2.18 -16.11 4.60
CA ALA A 103 -2.30 -15.03 3.63
C ALA A 103 -1.30 -13.90 3.94
N VAL A 104 -1.24 -13.45 5.20
CA VAL A 104 -0.32 -12.40 5.64
C VAL A 104 1.15 -12.84 5.50
N GLN A 105 1.48 -14.07 5.88
CA GLN A 105 2.84 -14.61 5.73
C GLN A 105 3.28 -14.68 4.26
N ARG A 106 2.39 -15.09 3.36
CA ARG A 106 2.66 -15.07 1.92
C ARG A 106 2.85 -13.66 1.40
N LEU A 107 1.96 -12.74 1.79
CA LEU A 107 2.08 -11.34 1.42
C LEU A 107 3.41 -10.74 1.93
N ALA A 108 3.76 -10.98 3.19
CA ALA A 108 5.02 -10.51 3.78
C ALA A 108 6.24 -11.01 2.98
N ARG A 109 6.21 -12.26 2.54
CA ARG A 109 7.29 -12.86 1.74
C ARG A 109 7.48 -12.16 0.38
N TYR A 110 6.40 -11.74 -0.25
CA TYR A 110 6.43 -11.18 -1.61
C TYR A 110 6.31 -9.65 -1.66
N LYS A 111 6.03 -8.99 -0.53
CA LYS A 111 5.79 -7.55 -0.50
C LYS A 111 6.93 -6.73 -1.10
N GLN A 112 8.17 -7.15 -0.90
CA GLN A 112 9.35 -6.48 -1.46
C GLN A 112 9.41 -6.50 -3.01
N LEU A 113 8.60 -7.30 -3.69
CA LEU A 113 8.52 -7.32 -5.14
C LEU A 113 7.59 -6.23 -5.70
N ILE A 114 6.67 -5.72 -4.86
CA ILE A 114 5.61 -4.78 -5.28
C ILE A 114 5.71 -3.42 -4.60
N ALA A 115 6.51 -3.29 -3.54
CA ALA A 115 6.73 -2.02 -2.84
C ALA A 115 8.08 -2.04 -2.11
N PRO A 116 8.70 -0.87 -1.85
CA PRO A 116 9.98 -0.77 -1.15
C PRO A 116 9.82 -0.93 0.36
N MET A 117 9.20 -2.03 0.79
CA MET A 117 8.97 -2.33 2.20
C MET A 117 8.99 -3.82 2.49
N VAL A 118 9.17 -4.15 3.77
CA VAL A 118 8.92 -5.47 4.33
C VAL A 118 7.73 -5.40 5.27
N LEU A 119 6.96 -6.48 5.36
CA LEU A 119 5.95 -6.64 6.40
C LEU A 119 6.51 -7.55 7.49
N GLU A 120 6.73 -6.98 8.66
CA GLU A 120 7.11 -7.73 9.85
C GLU A 120 5.84 -8.24 10.53
N THR A 121 5.86 -9.49 10.98
CA THR A 121 4.69 -10.13 11.58
C THR A 121 5.05 -10.72 12.93
N THR A 122 4.25 -10.45 13.94
CA THR A 122 4.37 -11.06 15.27
C THR A 122 3.01 -11.55 15.76
N VAL A 123 3.02 -12.60 16.57
CA VAL A 123 1.80 -13.12 17.21
C VAL A 123 2.01 -13.09 18.71
N ASP A 124 1.10 -12.47 19.43
CA ASP A 124 1.13 -12.40 20.89
C ASP A 124 0.61 -13.68 21.54
N GLN A 125 0.66 -13.74 22.87
CA GLN A 125 0.19 -14.88 23.67
C GLN A 125 -1.33 -15.11 23.56
N ASN A 126 -2.09 -14.11 23.15
CA ASN A 126 -3.53 -14.20 22.96
C ASN A 126 -3.92 -14.60 21.52
N GLY A 127 -2.93 -14.85 20.65
CA GLY A 127 -3.14 -15.17 19.25
C GLY A 127 -3.39 -13.95 18.35
N ASN A 128 -3.20 -12.72 18.83
CA ASN A 128 -3.35 -11.53 18.02
C ASN A 128 -2.15 -11.40 17.06
N LEU A 129 -2.45 -11.24 15.77
CA LEU A 129 -1.46 -10.97 14.74
C LEU A 129 -1.23 -9.48 14.63
N THR A 130 0.02 -9.06 14.78
CA THR A 130 0.47 -7.70 14.46
C THR A 130 1.22 -7.73 13.13
N VAL A 131 0.90 -6.79 12.25
CA VAL A 131 1.58 -6.59 10.97
C VAL A 131 2.13 -5.17 10.93
N SER A 132 3.45 -5.05 10.83
CA SER A 132 4.15 -3.76 10.85
C SER A 132 4.89 -3.55 9.53
N PRO A 133 4.47 -2.59 8.70
CA PRO A 133 5.21 -2.20 7.52
C PRO A 133 6.52 -1.50 7.91
N ARG A 134 7.67 -2.02 7.47
CA ARG A 134 8.96 -1.37 7.61
C ARG A 134 9.51 -0.98 6.25
N TRP A 135 9.70 0.31 6.03
CA TRP A 135 10.20 0.84 4.77
C TRP A 135 11.71 0.59 4.62
N LEU A 136 12.15 0.35 3.39
CA LEU A 136 13.54 -0.01 3.06
C LEU A 136 14.39 1.20 2.65
N PHE A 137 13.96 2.42 2.99
CA PHE A 137 14.67 3.65 2.68
C PHE A 137 14.48 4.67 3.82
N ALA A 138 15.41 5.63 3.90
CA ALA A 138 15.53 6.57 5.02
C ALA A 138 14.77 7.91 4.81
N THR A 139 13.78 7.95 3.92
CA THR A 139 12.99 9.17 3.69
C THR A 139 11.70 9.13 4.50
N THR A 140 11.20 10.29 4.92
CA THR A 140 9.89 10.40 5.57
C THR A 140 8.79 9.85 4.65
N ILE A 141 8.04 8.90 5.15
CA ILE A 141 6.94 8.29 4.39
C ILE A 141 5.72 9.21 4.43
N PRO A 142 5.14 9.57 3.28
CA PRO A 142 3.92 10.36 3.27
C PRO A 142 2.81 9.68 4.08
N PRO A 143 2.08 10.41 4.95
CA PRO A 143 0.97 9.84 5.72
C PRO A 143 -0.07 9.14 4.85
N PHE A 144 -0.35 9.72 3.69
CA PHE A 144 -1.23 9.17 2.68
C PHE A 144 -0.80 7.77 2.23
N LEU A 145 0.48 7.57 1.95
CA LEU A 145 1.01 6.27 1.53
C LEU A 145 0.91 5.23 2.66
N GLN A 146 1.13 5.63 3.91
CA GLN A 146 0.96 4.72 5.05
C GLN A 146 -0.48 4.22 5.16
N VAL A 147 -1.46 5.12 5.06
CA VAL A 147 -2.89 4.76 5.08
C VAL A 147 -3.25 3.89 3.87
N ALA A 148 -2.73 4.20 2.68
CA ALA A 148 -2.97 3.43 1.47
C ALA A 148 -2.48 1.98 1.62
N GLU A 149 -1.29 1.78 2.15
CA GLU A 149 -0.70 0.44 2.33
C GLU A 149 -1.42 -0.39 3.39
N LEU A 150 -1.78 0.20 4.53
CA LEU A 150 -2.57 -0.48 5.56
C LEU A 150 -3.99 -0.79 5.06
N GLY A 151 -4.60 0.14 4.33
CA GLY A 151 -5.91 -0.05 3.74
C GLY A 151 -5.91 -1.13 2.66
N PHE A 152 -4.88 -1.17 1.82
CA PHE A 152 -4.69 -2.23 0.84
C PHE A 152 -4.57 -3.61 1.50
N LEU A 153 -3.76 -3.73 2.57
CA LEU A 153 -3.64 -4.97 3.34
C LEU A 153 -5.00 -5.42 3.89
N LEU A 154 -5.75 -4.50 4.52
CA LEU A 154 -7.07 -4.81 5.05
C LEU A 154 -8.06 -5.21 3.95
N LYS A 155 -8.06 -4.52 2.81
CA LYS A 155 -8.90 -4.87 1.65
C LYS A 155 -8.60 -6.28 1.16
N LEU A 156 -7.32 -6.64 1.05
CA LEU A 156 -6.88 -7.97 0.65
C LEU A 156 -7.37 -9.05 1.63
N LEU A 157 -7.27 -8.80 2.94
CA LEU A 157 -7.78 -9.72 3.96
C LEU A 157 -9.30 -9.89 3.88
N ARG A 158 -10.05 -8.81 3.70
CA ARG A 158 -11.53 -8.85 3.52
C ARG A 158 -11.93 -9.61 2.26
N LEU A 159 -11.22 -9.43 1.15
CA LEU A 159 -11.45 -10.17 -0.08
C LEU A 159 -11.17 -11.66 0.07
N GLY A 160 -10.06 -12.01 0.74
CA GLY A 160 -9.65 -13.41 0.91
C GLY A 160 -10.53 -14.18 1.89
N THR A 161 -10.95 -13.56 2.98
CA THR A 161 -11.82 -14.18 3.99
C THR A 161 -13.30 -14.12 3.63
N ARG A 162 -13.69 -13.16 2.79
CA ARG A 162 -15.11 -12.79 2.51
C ARG A 162 -15.86 -12.38 3.79
N GLU A 163 -15.12 -11.89 4.79
CA GLU A 163 -15.65 -11.49 6.08
C GLU A 163 -15.32 -10.00 6.34
N PRO A 164 -16.15 -9.28 7.12
CA PRO A 164 -15.89 -7.90 7.51
C PRO A 164 -14.78 -7.83 8.57
N VAL A 165 -13.56 -8.24 8.20
CA VAL A 165 -12.39 -8.17 9.10
C VAL A 165 -12.16 -6.73 9.53
N ASN A 166 -12.12 -6.51 10.84
CA ASN A 166 -11.76 -5.23 11.44
C ASN A 166 -10.51 -5.44 12.30
N PRO A 167 -9.49 -4.59 12.14
CA PRO A 167 -8.32 -4.64 13.01
C PRO A 167 -8.69 -4.23 14.44
N LEU A 168 -8.00 -4.78 15.43
CA LEU A 168 -8.15 -4.36 16.83
C LEU A 168 -7.57 -2.95 17.03
N ARG A 169 -6.53 -2.61 16.28
CA ARG A 169 -5.83 -1.32 16.35
C ARG A 169 -5.15 -1.01 15.02
N ILE A 170 -5.15 0.26 14.64
CA ILE A 170 -4.37 0.81 13.53
C ILE A 170 -3.48 1.91 14.08
N CYS A 171 -2.18 1.86 13.75
CA CYS A 171 -1.23 2.90 14.11
C CYS A 171 -0.54 3.44 12.86
N VAL A 172 -0.42 4.77 12.76
CA VAL A 172 0.34 5.47 11.73
C VAL A 172 1.27 6.49 12.39
N SER A 173 2.40 6.79 11.76
CA SER A 173 3.41 7.70 12.34
C SER A 173 3.02 9.18 12.22
N ALA A 174 2.15 9.54 11.30
CA ALA A 174 1.62 10.89 11.15
C ALA A 174 0.22 10.87 10.57
N LEU A 175 -0.63 11.85 10.97
CA LEU A 175 -1.97 11.99 10.42
C LEU A 175 -2.04 12.91 9.23
N PRO A 176 -2.85 12.50 8.27
CA PRO A 176 -3.65 13.45 7.51
C PRO A 176 -4.60 14.20 8.45
N SER A 177 -5.15 15.34 8.04
CA SER A 177 -5.98 16.22 8.88
C SER A 177 -7.09 15.51 9.68
N SER A 178 -7.60 16.14 10.75
CA SER A 178 -8.66 15.60 11.63
C SER A 178 -9.94 15.17 10.90
N VAL A 179 -10.29 15.82 9.79
CA VAL A 179 -11.44 15.45 8.95
C VAL A 179 -11.23 14.09 8.30
N GLN A 180 -10.02 13.80 7.88
CA GLN A 180 -9.68 12.53 7.24
C GLN A 180 -9.75 11.35 8.21
N ASN A 181 -9.44 11.59 9.49
CA ASN A 181 -9.45 10.52 10.50
C ASN A 181 -10.81 9.83 10.63
N SER A 182 -11.91 10.58 10.62
CA SER A 182 -13.26 9.99 10.73
C SER A 182 -13.59 9.06 9.54
N HIS A 183 -13.11 9.39 8.34
CA HIS A 183 -13.28 8.55 7.15
C HIS A 183 -12.43 7.28 7.25
N PHE A 184 -11.20 7.40 7.74
CA PHE A 184 -10.31 6.26 7.91
C PHE A 184 -10.81 5.31 8.99
N SER A 185 -11.22 5.83 10.16
CA SER A 185 -11.77 4.99 11.24
C SER A 185 -13.02 4.22 10.77
N ARG A 186 -13.87 4.84 9.95
CA ARG A 186 -15.03 4.16 9.37
C ARG A 186 -14.61 3.04 8.40
N PHE A 187 -13.65 3.31 7.52
CA PHE A 187 -13.15 2.31 6.57
C PHE A 187 -12.47 1.14 7.28
N PHE A 188 -11.59 1.43 8.23
CA PHE A 188 -10.87 0.41 8.99
C PHE A 188 -11.78 -0.36 9.96
N GLY A 189 -12.85 0.25 10.44
CA GLY A 189 -13.69 -0.30 11.50
C GLY A 189 -13.02 -0.24 12.87
N ALA A 190 -11.99 0.60 13.02
CA ALA A 190 -11.23 0.83 14.24
C ALA A 190 -10.65 2.24 14.24
N ASP A 191 -10.43 2.81 15.42
CA ASP A 191 -9.79 4.12 15.53
C ASP A 191 -8.33 4.09 15.06
N VAL A 192 -7.99 5.06 14.22
CA VAL A 192 -6.61 5.25 13.76
C VAL A 192 -5.86 6.05 14.82
N GLN A 193 -4.84 5.44 15.38
CA GLN A 193 -4.02 6.01 16.45
C GLN A 193 -2.71 6.56 15.88
N TYR A 194 -2.15 7.52 16.60
CA TYR A 194 -0.86 8.13 16.30
C TYR A 194 0.13 7.73 17.35
N GLY A 195 1.35 7.49 16.96
CA GLY A 195 2.42 7.20 17.87
C GLY A 195 3.58 6.50 17.20
N GLU A 196 4.71 6.52 17.87
CA GLU A 196 5.85 5.69 17.50
C GLU A 196 5.44 4.21 17.55
N GLN A 197 5.82 3.49 16.51
CA GLN A 197 5.70 2.03 16.46
C GLN A 197 6.77 1.40 17.34
#